data_ee06f4dafe01eab2541ac26a93968580
#
_entry.id   ee06f4dafe01eab2541ac26a93968580
#
_cell.length_a   1.000
_cell.length_b   1.000
_cell.length_c   1.000
_cell.angle_alpha   90.00
_cell.angle_beta   90.00
_cell.angle_gamma   90.00
#
_symmetry.space_group_name_H-M   'P 1'
#
loop_
_entity.id
_entity.type
_entity.pdbx_description
1 polymer ?
#
loop_
_entity_poly.entity_id
_entity_poly.type
_entity_poly.pdbx_seq_one_letter_code
_entity_poly.pdbx_strand_id
1 'polypeptide(L)'
;EALKADVTSGVRAVSLFAVVGLLLALVVSLAVGYWLARKISTRFKELMSVVAASSTQIAATTQQHEGAMTQQASAVTETTATVEEMVATARLNAEQAESATQSANEAQTTTKEGLDLVTHNENDMASMEATMNKIAEQIISLSEQAGQIGEIARVVGELAAETNMLALNAAVEAARAGDQGKGFAVVASEIRKLADQSKKSAERANQIVADIQKATNGMVMTAEDGSKITHSAAESARLASHAFEKVIHLADAVFQNAQQVLFNSKQQAVALAQIDIAMKNINNGSREMSTGTAQIREGMARLSGVAVDLNRML
;
A
#
# COMPACT_ATOMS: atom_id res chain seq x y z
N GLU A 1 129.12 -10.30 58.11
CA GLU A 1 128.03 -11.36 57.96
C GLU A 1 126.71 -10.95 58.48
N ALA A 2 126.59 -10.13 59.54
CA ALA A 2 125.26 -9.69 60.08
C ALA A 2 124.46 -8.83 59.14
N LEU A 3 125.04 -7.96 58.26
CA LEU A 3 124.37 -7.11 57.34
C LEU A 3 123.72 -7.89 56.13
N LYS A 4 124.42 -9.05 55.79
CA LYS A 4 123.83 -9.93 54.71
C LYS A 4 122.59 -10.73 55.19
N ALA A 5 122.60 -11.09 56.47
CA ALA A 5 121.47 -11.83 57.06
C ALA A 5 120.27 -10.94 57.22
N ASP A 6 120.46 -9.66 57.53
CA ASP A 6 119.27 -8.69 57.67
C ASP A 6 118.73 -8.29 56.38
N VAL A 7 119.55 -8.13 55.33
CA VAL A 7 119.03 -7.82 53.96
C VAL A 7 118.29 -9.03 53.36
N THR A 8 118.69 -10.25 53.58
CA THR A 8 118.01 -11.47 53.10
C THR A 8 116.74 -11.74 53.85
N SER A 9 116.64 -11.39 55.15
CA SER A 9 115.33 -11.47 55.89
C SER A 9 114.38 -10.42 55.46
N GLY A 10 114.85 -9.18 55.20
CA GLY A 10 113.97 -8.11 54.65
C GLY A 10 113.41 -8.43 53.25
N VAL A 11 114.28 -8.94 52.36
CA VAL A 11 113.83 -9.34 51.01
C VAL A 11 112.84 -10.52 51.05
N ARG A 12 113.07 -11.49 51.97
CA ARG A 12 112.08 -12.59 52.16
C ARG A 12 110.79 -12.10 52.76
N ALA A 13 110.77 -11.15 53.66
CA ALA A 13 109.59 -10.57 54.25
C ALA A 13 108.78 -9.79 53.16
N VAL A 14 109.46 -8.94 52.36
CA VAL A 14 108.80 -8.20 51.24
C VAL A 14 108.27 -9.16 50.17
N SER A 15 108.98 -10.22 49.80
CA SER A 15 108.52 -11.23 48.86
C SER A 15 107.33 -12.03 49.42
N LEU A 16 107.33 -12.31 50.73
CA LEU A 16 106.18 -13.00 51.37
C LEU A 16 104.96 -12.11 51.41
N PHE A 17 105.09 -10.80 51.71
CA PHE A 17 104.00 -9.84 51.68
C PHE A 17 103.48 -9.65 50.25
N ALA A 18 104.35 -9.61 49.24
CA ALA A 18 103.94 -9.52 47.84
C ALA A 18 103.18 -10.78 47.40
N VAL A 19 103.59 -11.96 47.75
CA VAL A 19 102.89 -13.23 47.44
C VAL A 19 101.53 -13.31 48.16
N VAL A 20 101.50 -12.94 49.44
CA VAL A 20 100.27 -12.90 50.22
C VAL A 20 99.26 -11.85 49.61
N GLY A 21 99.79 -10.65 49.22
CA GLY A 21 99.02 -9.63 48.57
C GLY A 21 98.41 -10.11 47.23
N LEU A 22 99.22 -10.80 46.39
CA LEU A 22 98.77 -11.40 45.14
C LEU A 22 97.70 -12.50 45.35
N LEU A 23 97.90 -13.36 46.35
CA LEU A 23 96.91 -14.40 46.71
C LEU A 23 95.62 -13.79 47.22
N LEU A 24 95.66 -12.75 48.05
CA LEU A 24 94.49 -12.02 48.50
C LEU A 24 93.77 -11.33 47.35
N ALA A 25 94.48 -10.67 46.44
CA ALA A 25 93.91 -10.05 45.24
C ALA A 25 93.22 -11.09 44.32
N LEU A 26 93.86 -12.27 44.19
CA LEU A 26 93.24 -13.38 43.38
C LEU A 26 91.97 -13.93 44.04
N VAL A 27 91.98 -14.12 45.37
CA VAL A 27 90.81 -14.56 46.12
C VAL A 27 89.68 -13.52 46.04
N VAL A 28 90.01 -12.23 46.21
CA VAL A 28 88.98 -11.15 46.09
C VAL A 28 88.44 -11.08 44.66
N SER A 29 89.29 -11.18 43.64
CA SER A 29 88.81 -11.17 42.22
C SER A 29 87.92 -12.37 41.90
N LEU A 30 88.26 -13.56 42.39
CA LEU A 30 87.43 -14.76 42.25
C LEU A 30 86.08 -14.62 43.00
N ALA A 31 86.12 -14.08 44.22
CA ALA A 31 84.90 -13.84 45.03
C ALA A 31 83.98 -12.82 44.39
N VAL A 32 84.55 -11.69 43.90
CA VAL A 32 83.81 -10.68 43.18
C VAL A 32 83.25 -11.26 41.85
N GLY A 33 84.08 -11.98 41.10
CA GLY A 33 83.67 -12.68 39.86
C GLY A 33 82.53 -13.67 40.11
N TYR A 34 82.65 -14.50 41.14
CA TYR A 34 81.59 -15.43 41.54
C TYR A 34 80.28 -14.72 41.99
N TRP A 35 80.41 -13.64 42.78
CA TRP A 35 79.24 -12.85 43.24
C TRP A 35 78.52 -12.17 42.08
N LEU A 36 79.30 -11.56 41.17
CA LEU A 36 78.74 -10.94 39.95
C LEU A 36 78.04 -11.98 39.04
N ALA A 37 78.76 -13.12 38.79
CA ALA A 37 78.15 -14.19 37.97
C ALA A 37 76.90 -14.73 38.59
N ARG A 38 76.84 -14.94 39.90
CA ARG A 38 75.63 -15.39 40.60
C ARG A 38 74.54 -14.38 40.57
N LYS A 39 74.86 -13.08 40.79
CA LYS A 39 73.85 -12.00 40.73
C LYS A 39 73.25 -11.83 39.31
N ILE A 40 74.06 -11.88 38.27
CA ILE A 40 73.70 -11.82 36.91
C ILE A 40 72.83 -13.04 36.55
N SER A 41 73.25 -14.25 36.88
CA SER A 41 72.47 -15.49 36.60
C SER A 41 71.14 -15.48 37.29
N THR A 42 71.01 -15.01 38.53
CA THR A 42 69.74 -14.93 39.24
C THR A 42 68.77 -13.93 38.53
N ARG A 43 69.30 -12.76 38.16
CA ARG A 43 68.49 -11.75 37.41
C ARG A 43 68.05 -12.24 36.02
N PHE A 44 68.93 -12.96 35.33
CA PHE A 44 68.62 -13.57 34.06
C PHE A 44 67.52 -14.64 34.20
N LYS A 45 67.57 -15.49 35.22
CA LYS A 45 66.49 -16.49 35.49
C LYS A 45 65.18 -15.84 35.79
N GLU A 46 65.17 -14.76 36.59
CA GLU A 46 63.90 -13.98 36.81
C GLU A 46 63.38 -13.44 35.52
N LEU A 47 64.20 -12.81 34.66
CA LEU A 47 63.74 -12.26 33.35
C LEU A 47 63.25 -13.36 32.44
N MET A 48 63.89 -14.49 32.32
CA MET A 48 63.48 -15.62 31.51
C MET A 48 62.15 -16.22 31.99
N SER A 49 61.97 -16.28 33.31
CA SER A 49 60.68 -16.71 33.89
C SER A 49 59.50 -15.74 33.48
N VAL A 50 59.75 -14.43 33.55
CA VAL A 50 58.78 -13.43 33.13
C VAL A 50 58.47 -13.53 31.61
N VAL A 51 59.55 -13.70 30.81
CA VAL A 51 59.41 -13.88 29.35
C VAL A 51 58.59 -15.13 29.02
N ALA A 52 58.92 -16.26 29.68
CA ALA A 52 58.18 -17.52 29.49
C ALA A 52 56.71 -17.41 29.90
N ALA A 53 56.44 -16.79 31.07
CA ALA A 53 55.07 -16.56 31.54
C ALA A 53 54.29 -15.64 30.58
N SER A 54 54.88 -14.52 30.14
CA SER A 54 54.27 -13.59 29.16
C SER A 54 54.04 -14.26 27.83
N SER A 55 54.96 -15.09 27.33
CA SER A 55 54.79 -15.85 26.09
C SER A 55 53.64 -16.83 26.16
N THR A 56 53.47 -17.51 27.30
CA THR A 56 52.36 -18.43 27.55
C THR A 56 51.01 -17.67 27.58
N GLN A 57 50.95 -16.50 28.22
CA GLN A 57 49.77 -15.69 28.30
C GLN A 57 49.40 -15.11 26.92
N ILE A 58 50.37 -14.63 26.14
CA ILE A 58 50.11 -14.16 24.76
C ILE A 58 49.62 -15.31 23.89
N ALA A 59 50.20 -16.52 24.02
CA ALA A 59 49.74 -17.71 23.29
C ALA A 59 48.28 -18.05 23.62
N ALA A 60 47.89 -18.00 24.90
CA ALA A 60 46.49 -18.22 25.30
C ALA A 60 45.53 -17.16 24.74
N THR A 61 45.91 -15.87 24.80
CA THR A 61 45.13 -14.77 24.20
C THR A 61 45.02 -14.93 22.69
N THR A 62 46.10 -15.36 22.02
CA THR A 62 46.11 -15.64 20.57
C THR A 62 45.13 -16.74 20.21
N GLN A 63 45.04 -17.79 21.02
CA GLN A 63 44.07 -18.87 20.82
C GLN A 63 42.61 -18.41 21.00
N GLN A 64 42.36 -17.50 21.95
CA GLN A 64 41.04 -16.86 22.09
C GLN A 64 40.67 -16.01 20.85
N HIS A 65 41.66 -15.28 20.32
CA HIS A 65 41.47 -14.51 19.07
C HIS A 65 41.14 -15.42 17.88
N GLU A 66 41.80 -16.58 17.74
CA GLU A 66 41.50 -17.56 16.68
C GLU A 66 40.02 -18.04 16.77
N GLY A 67 39.54 -18.33 17.99
CA GLY A 67 38.13 -18.67 18.23
C GLY A 67 37.19 -17.54 17.86
N ALA A 68 37.50 -16.31 18.27
CA ALA A 68 36.70 -15.13 17.92
C ALA A 68 36.66 -14.87 16.41
N MET A 69 37.78 -15.08 15.68
CA MET A 69 37.83 -14.97 14.21
C MET A 69 36.92 -15.98 13.50
N THR A 70 36.93 -17.22 14.00
CA THR A 70 36.05 -18.28 13.45
C THR A 70 34.58 -17.89 13.62
N GLN A 71 34.20 -17.41 14.80
CA GLN A 71 32.86 -16.95 15.08
C GLN A 71 32.47 -15.71 14.22
N GLN A 72 33.41 -14.77 14.06
CA GLN A 72 33.22 -13.61 13.21
C GLN A 72 33.01 -13.98 11.73
N ALA A 73 33.83 -14.94 11.22
CA ALA A 73 33.66 -15.43 9.85
C ALA A 73 32.29 -16.08 9.62
N SER A 74 31.79 -16.84 10.59
CA SER A 74 30.43 -17.41 10.55
C SER A 74 29.36 -16.32 10.54
N ALA A 75 29.48 -15.32 11.42
CA ALA A 75 28.54 -14.19 11.49
C ALA A 75 28.54 -13.36 10.19
N VAL A 76 29.71 -13.15 9.57
CA VAL A 76 29.83 -12.48 8.27
C VAL A 76 29.10 -13.27 7.19
N THR A 77 29.26 -14.60 7.16
CA THR A 77 28.58 -15.47 6.19
C THR A 77 27.07 -15.41 6.34
N GLU A 78 26.56 -15.50 7.57
CA GLU A 78 25.13 -15.41 7.87
C GLU A 78 24.56 -14.01 7.51
N THR A 79 25.30 -12.95 7.88
CA THR A 79 24.89 -11.58 7.53
C THR A 79 24.87 -11.38 6.02
N THR A 80 25.85 -11.91 5.28
CA THR A 80 25.89 -11.82 3.81
C THR A 80 24.68 -12.52 3.17
N ALA A 81 24.33 -13.72 3.65
CA ALA A 81 23.14 -14.43 3.18
C ALA A 81 21.85 -13.63 3.44
N THR A 82 21.72 -13.03 4.63
CA THR A 82 20.58 -12.15 4.97
C THR A 82 20.53 -10.93 4.07
N VAL A 83 21.68 -10.32 3.74
CA VAL A 83 21.75 -9.17 2.83
C VAL A 83 21.32 -9.56 1.42
N GLU A 84 21.71 -10.73 0.91
CA GLU A 84 21.27 -11.24 -0.39
C GLU A 84 19.75 -11.43 -0.43
N GLU A 85 19.14 -11.99 0.62
CA GLU A 85 17.71 -12.16 0.76
C GLU A 85 16.98 -10.79 0.81
N MET A 86 17.55 -9.81 1.54
CA MET A 86 17.01 -8.46 1.59
C MET A 86 17.08 -7.74 0.23
N VAL A 87 18.13 -7.96 -0.57
CA VAL A 87 18.24 -7.42 -1.94
C VAL A 87 17.14 -8.01 -2.82
N ALA A 88 16.91 -9.31 -2.75
CA ALA A 88 15.82 -9.96 -3.48
C ALA A 88 14.44 -9.42 -3.06
N THR A 89 14.23 -9.21 -1.76
CA THR A 89 13.00 -8.62 -1.22
C THR A 89 12.80 -7.17 -1.67
N ALA A 90 13.85 -6.35 -1.64
CA ALA A 90 13.78 -4.96 -2.11
C ALA A 90 13.42 -4.89 -3.60
N ARG A 91 13.97 -5.80 -4.42
CA ARG A 91 13.63 -5.92 -5.83
C ARG A 91 12.16 -6.32 -6.03
N LEU A 92 11.68 -7.32 -5.29
CA LEU A 92 10.30 -7.77 -5.36
C LEU A 92 9.33 -6.64 -4.96
N ASN A 93 9.64 -5.90 -3.91
CA ASN A 93 8.86 -4.74 -3.48
C ASN A 93 8.80 -3.66 -4.56
N ALA A 94 9.91 -3.41 -5.27
CA ALA A 94 9.94 -2.48 -6.39
C ALA A 94 9.03 -2.94 -7.54
N GLU A 95 9.09 -4.21 -7.93
CA GLU A 95 8.24 -4.80 -8.98
C GLU A 95 6.74 -4.74 -8.59
N GLN A 96 6.42 -5.04 -7.33
CA GLN A 96 5.05 -4.92 -6.81
C GLN A 96 4.55 -3.47 -6.80
N ALA A 97 5.40 -2.52 -6.45
CA ALA A 97 5.08 -1.11 -6.49
C ALA A 97 4.83 -0.60 -7.92
N GLU A 98 5.61 -1.04 -8.89
CA GLU A 98 5.35 -0.74 -10.32
C GLU A 98 4.00 -1.29 -10.78
N SER A 99 3.68 -2.54 -10.43
CA SER A 99 2.38 -3.15 -10.74
C SER A 99 1.22 -2.42 -10.07
N ALA A 100 1.37 -2.00 -8.81
CA ALA A 100 0.36 -1.21 -8.10
C ALA A 100 0.15 0.18 -8.74
N THR A 101 1.23 0.82 -9.21
CA THR A 101 1.18 2.09 -9.95
C THR A 101 0.38 1.95 -11.24
N GLN A 102 0.63 0.87 -11.99
CA GLN A 102 -0.11 0.58 -13.22
C GLN A 102 -1.59 0.31 -12.93
N SER A 103 -1.90 -0.53 -11.94
CA SER A 103 -3.29 -0.85 -11.55
C SER A 103 -4.05 0.40 -11.08
N ALA A 104 -3.41 1.29 -10.35
CA ALA A 104 -4.00 2.56 -9.93
C ALA A 104 -4.33 3.47 -11.13
N ASN A 105 -3.45 3.52 -12.13
CA ASN A 105 -3.65 4.28 -13.37
C ASN A 105 -4.82 3.71 -14.20
N GLU A 106 -4.89 2.38 -14.34
CA GLU A 106 -6.00 1.71 -15.01
C GLU A 106 -7.33 1.95 -14.28
N ALA A 107 -7.33 1.86 -12.94
CA ALA A 107 -8.49 2.17 -12.12
C ALA A 107 -8.95 3.63 -12.29
N GLN A 108 -8.03 4.59 -12.35
CA GLN A 108 -8.36 6.00 -12.64
C GLN A 108 -9.02 6.17 -14.01
N THR A 109 -8.46 5.53 -15.04
CA THR A 109 -8.99 5.63 -16.42
C THR A 109 -10.39 5.06 -16.49
N THR A 110 -10.59 3.82 -16.01
CA THR A 110 -11.90 3.16 -16.01
C THR A 110 -12.93 3.94 -15.18
N THR A 111 -12.50 4.52 -14.07
CA THR A 111 -13.41 5.31 -13.20
C THR A 111 -13.81 6.63 -13.86
N LYS A 112 -12.91 7.28 -14.62
CA LYS A 112 -13.25 8.48 -15.42
C LYS A 112 -14.27 8.15 -16.51
N GLU A 113 -14.08 7.04 -17.23
CA GLU A 113 -15.06 6.56 -18.21
C GLU A 113 -16.43 6.27 -17.56
N GLY A 114 -16.42 5.65 -16.37
CA GLY A 114 -17.63 5.42 -15.59
C GLY A 114 -18.33 6.74 -15.16
N LEU A 115 -17.57 7.75 -14.76
CA LEU A 115 -18.07 9.06 -14.39
C LEU A 115 -18.72 9.77 -15.58
N ASP A 116 -18.12 9.69 -16.77
CA ASP A 116 -18.68 10.24 -18.00
C ASP A 116 -20.02 9.57 -18.36
N LEU A 117 -20.12 8.24 -18.23
CA LEU A 117 -21.36 7.50 -18.43
C LEU A 117 -22.46 7.90 -17.44
N VAL A 118 -22.12 8.09 -16.17
CA VAL A 118 -23.09 8.54 -15.16
C VAL A 118 -23.55 9.95 -15.42
N THR A 119 -22.67 10.85 -15.83
CA THR A 119 -23.02 12.23 -16.21
C THR A 119 -23.96 12.25 -17.40
N HIS A 120 -23.76 11.36 -18.38
CA HIS A 120 -24.67 11.20 -19.50
C HIS A 120 -26.04 10.70 -19.05
N ASN A 121 -26.06 9.72 -18.14
CA ASN A 121 -27.32 9.21 -17.56
C ASN A 121 -28.08 10.28 -16.76
N GLU A 122 -27.39 11.16 -16.01
CA GLU A 122 -28.04 12.31 -15.34
C GLU A 122 -28.76 13.23 -16.35
N ASN A 123 -28.14 13.53 -17.48
CA ASN A 123 -28.73 14.34 -18.55
C ASN A 123 -29.94 13.63 -19.20
N ASP A 124 -29.84 12.32 -19.40
CA ASP A 124 -30.95 11.51 -19.94
C ASP A 124 -32.14 11.51 -18.97
N MET A 125 -31.90 11.38 -17.66
CA MET A 125 -32.97 11.46 -16.65
C MET A 125 -33.63 12.84 -16.63
N ALA A 126 -32.85 13.92 -16.71
CA ALA A 126 -33.43 15.28 -16.80
C ALA A 126 -34.29 15.44 -18.06
N SER A 127 -33.88 14.90 -19.20
CA SER A 127 -34.66 14.90 -20.45
C SER A 127 -35.96 14.06 -20.33
N MET A 128 -35.85 12.92 -19.63
CA MET A 128 -36.99 12.03 -19.38
C MET A 128 -38.02 12.70 -18.44
N GLU A 129 -37.58 13.41 -17.40
CA GLU A 129 -38.44 14.19 -16.50
C GLU A 129 -39.21 15.27 -17.28
N ALA A 130 -38.51 16.03 -18.13
CA ALA A 130 -39.15 17.03 -18.99
C ALA A 130 -40.16 16.40 -19.92
N THR A 131 -39.92 15.21 -20.45
CA THR A 131 -40.82 14.46 -21.29
C THR A 131 -42.06 13.99 -20.53
N MET A 132 -41.92 13.47 -19.30
CA MET A 132 -43.05 13.06 -18.45
C MET A 132 -43.95 14.25 -18.11
N ASN A 133 -43.38 15.40 -17.80
CA ASN A 133 -44.12 16.63 -17.54
C ASN A 133 -44.95 17.06 -18.79
N LYS A 134 -44.36 17.00 -19.98
CA LYS A 134 -45.05 17.30 -21.22
C LYS A 134 -46.17 16.31 -21.51
N ILE A 135 -45.98 15.03 -21.24
CA ILE A 135 -47.05 14.00 -21.37
C ILE A 135 -48.21 14.33 -20.42
N ALA A 136 -47.94 14.69 -19.16
CA ALA A 136 -48.98 15.07 -18.20
C ALA A 136 -49.77 16.28 -18.67
N GLU A 137 -49.15 17.33 -19.20
CA GLU A 137 -49.82 18.49 -19.80
C GLU A 137 -50.72 18.10 -20.96
N GLN A 138 -50.23 17.23 -21.86
CA GLN A 138 -51.04 16.76 -23.00
C GLN A 138 -52.24 15.94 -22.57
N ILE A 139 -52.15 15.13 -21.56
CA ILE A 139 -53.23 14.33 -21.00
C ILE A 139 -54.28 15.25 -20.36
N ILE A 140 -53.88 16.29 -19.64
CA ILE A 140 -54.78 17.29 -19.07
C ILE A 140 -55.58 17.99 -20.21
N SER A 141 -54.90 18.42 -21.27
CA SER A 141 -55.55 19.03 -22.45
C SER A 141 -56.53 18.09 -23.13
N LEU A 142 -56.18 16.79 -23.25
CA LEU A 142 -57.06 15.78 -23.80
C LEU A 142 -58.32 15.58 -22.92
N SER A 143 -58.19 15.61 -21.61
CA SER A 143 -59.26 15.51 -20.64
C SER A 143 -60.27 16.71 -20.79
N GLU A 144 -59.71 17.92 -20.95
CA GLU A 144 -60.52 19.12 -21.19
C GLU A 144 -61.29 19.04 -22.50
N GLN A 145 -60.65 18.62 -23.60
CA GLN A 145 -61.30 18.44 -24.91
C GLN A 145 -62.37 17.38 -24.83
N ALA A 146 -62.17 16.27 -24.18
CA ALA A 146 -63.17 15.25 -23.94
C ALA A 146 -64.38 15.82 -23.18
N GLY A 147 -64.13 16.63 -22.14
CA GLY A 147 -65.17 17.33 -21.40
C GLY A 147 -66.05 18.22 -22.31
N GLN A 148 -65.40 18.99 -23.21
CA GLN A 148 -66.13 19.81 -24.17
C GLN A 148 -66.98 18.97 -25.13
N ILE A 149 -66.49 17.82 -25.62
CA ILE A 149 -67.28 16.90 -26.46
C ILE A 149 -68.47 16.34 -25.68
N GLY A 150 -68.27 16.01 -24.37
CA GLY A 150 -69.35 15.57 -23.50
C GLY A 150 -70.52 16.62 -23.38
N GLU A 151 -70.12 17.89 -23.20
CA GLU A 151 -71.10 18.98 -23.14
C GLU A 151 -71.83 19.14 -24.44
N ILE A 152 -71.19 19.05 -25.61
CA ILE A 152 -71.79 19.07 -26.91
C ILE A 152 -72.76 17.88 -27.07
N ALA A 153 -72.36 16.68 -26.70
CA ALA A 153 -73.18 15.49 -26.73
C ALA A 153 -74.45 15.63 -25.87
N ARG A 154 -74.31 16.23 -24.66
CA ARG A 154 -75.48 16.53 -23.80
C ARG A 154 -76.48 17.48 -24.45
N VAL A 155 -76.01 18.58 -25.04
CA VAL A 155 -76.83 19.55 -25.75
C VAL A 155 -77.54 18.92 -26.94
N VAL A 156 -76.86 18.07 -27.73
CA VAL A 156 -77.42 17.31 -28.82
C VAL A 156 -78.54 16.36 -28.32
N GLY A 157 -78.31 15.70 -27.18
CA GLY A 157 -79.33 14.86 -26.55
C GLY A 157 -80.56 15.61 -26.11
N GLU A 158 -80.43 16.82 -25.55
CA GLU A 158 -81.47 17.70 -25.16
C GLU A 158 -82.32 18.20 -26.40
N LEU A 159 -81.58 18.64 -27.43
CA LEU A 159 -82.22 19.04 -28.70
C LEU A 159 -83.00 17.88 -29.36
N ALA A 160 -82.44 16.66 -29.30
CA ALA A 160 -83.10 15.47 -29.80
C ALA A 160 -84.40 15.15 -29.01
N ALA A 161 -84.35 15.30 -27.68
CA ALA A 161 -85.52 15.11 -26.82
C ALA A 161 -86.61 16.16 -27.11
N GLU A 162 -86.25 17.42 -27.29
CA GLU A 162 -87.15 18.49 -27.67
C GLU A 162 -87.76 18.24 -29.07
N THR A 163 -86.90 17.85 -30.04
CA THR A 163 -87.40 17.50 -31.41
C THR A 163 -88.33 16.30 -31.37
N ASN A 164 -88.13 15.31 -30.54
CA ASN A 164 -88.98 14.14 -30.35
C ASN A 164 -90.38 14.58 -29.82
N MET A 165 -90.38 15.53 -28.83
CA MET A 165 -91.62 16.08 -28.29
C MET A 165 -92.37 16.92 -29.34
N LEU A 166 -91.68 17.74 -30.14
CA LEU A 166 -92.28 18.52 -31.24
C LEU A 166 -92.88 17.60 -32.31
N ALA A 167 -92.16 16.54 -32.68
CA ALA A 167 -92.63 15.53 -33.62
C ALA A 167 -93.86 14.77 -33.10
N LEU A 168 -93.87 14.46 -31.79
CA LEU A 168 -95.07 13.85 -31.16
C LEU A 168 -96.29 14.78 -31.24
N ASN A 169 -96.10 16.06 -30.90
CA ASN A 169 -97.17 17.05 -31.00
C ASN A 169 -97.69 17.18 -32.43
N ALA A 170 -96.76 17.22 -33.43
CA ALA A 170 -97.17 17.26 -34.86
C ALA A 170 -97.87 15.99 -35.28
N ALA A 171 -97.51 14.79 -34.83
CA ALA A 171 -98.21 13.55 -35.12
C ALA A 171 -99.59 13.51 -34.50
N VAL A 172 -99.76 14.05 -33.29
CA VAL A 172 -101.12 14.18 -32.67
C VAL A 172 -102.04 15.12 -33.46
N GLU A 173 -101.50 16.28 -33.89
CA GLU A 173 -102.30 17.24 -34.64
C GLU A 173 -102.66 16.72 -36.07
N ALA A 174 -101.67 15.98 -36.71
CA ALA A 174 -101.93 15.29 -37.98
C ALA A 174 -103.07 14.23 -37.88
N ALA A 175 -103.12 13.49 -36.78
CA ALA A 175 -104.20 12.53 -36.49
C ALA A 175 -105.53 13.24 -36.27
N ARG A 176 -105.50 14.45 -35.67
CA ARG A 176 -106.68 15.27 -35.44
C ARG A 176 -107.29 15.83 -36.72
N ALA A 177 -106.43 16.07 -37.78
CA ALA A 177 -106.88 16.55 -39.11
C ALA A 177 -107.46 15.44 -40.00
N GLY A 178 -107.54 14.19 -39.56
CA GLY A 178 -108.14 13.08 -40.27
C GLY A 178 -107.50 12.79 -41.63
N ASP A 179 -108.27 12.60 -42.69
CA ASP A 179 -107.79 12.25 -44.04
C ASP A 179 -106.82 13.31 -44.62
N GLN A 180 -106.94 14.57 -44.25
CA GLN A 180 -106.09 15.66 -44.74
C GLN A 180 -104.74 15.67 -44.06
N GLY A 181 -104.58 15.02 -42.90
CA GLY A 181 -103.34 14.96 -42.16
C GLY A 181 -102.40 13.76 -42.45
N LYS A 182 -102.83 12.81 -43.30
CA LYS A 182 -102.07 11.55 -43.53
C LYS A 182 -100.62 11.76 -43.95
N GLY A 183 -100.31 12.71 -44.82
CA GLY A 183 -98.96 13.03 -45.27
C GLY A 183 -98.09 13.62 -44.15
N PHE A 184 -98.66 14.51 -43.31
CA PHE A 184 -98.01 15.10 -42.15
C PHE A 184 -97.74 14.07 -41.06
N ALA A 185 -98.64 13.10 -40.85
CA ALA A 185 -98.41 12.02 -39.85
C ALA A 185 -97.18 11.15 -40.19
N VAL A 186 -96.92 10.85 -41.48
CA VAL A 186 -95.75 10.10 -41.94
C VAL A 186 -94.48 10.90 -41.68
N VAL A 187 -94.45 12.20 -42.02
CA VAL A 187 -93.30 13.06 -41.77
C VAL A 187 -93.04 13.20 -40.29
N ALA A 188 -93.99 13.41 -39.45
CA ALA A 188 -93.92 13.51 -38.03
C ALA A 188 -93.32 12.20 -37.40
N SER A 189 -93.82 11.05 -37.89
CA SER A 189 -93.26 9.75 -37.45
C SER A 189 -91.76 9.58 -37.82
N GLU A 190 -91.37 10.02 -39.03
CA GLU A 190 -89.96 9.93 -39.45
C GLU A 190 -89.06 10.91 -38.67
N ILE A 191 -89.54 12.16 -38.43
CA ILE A 191 -88.79 13.11 -37.53
C ILE A 191 -88.66 12.53 -36.14
N ARG A 192 -89.68 11.92 -35.58
CA ARG A 192 -89.66 11.29 -34.28
C ARG A 192 -88.61 10.16 -34.21
N LYS A 193 -88.51 9.31 -35.23
CA LYS A 193 -87.56 8.22 -35.36
C LYS A 193 -86.16 8.76 -35.46
N LEU A 194 -85.93 9.82 -36.26
CA LEU A 194 -84.58 10.49 -36.33
C LEU A 194 -84.17 11.13 -34.99
N ALA A 195 -85.13 11.75 -34.28
CA ALA A 195 -84.86 12.32 -32.94
C ALA A 195 -84.48 11.23 -31.94
N ASP A 196 -85.18 10.08 -31.93
CA ASP A 196 -84.82 8.95 -31.05
C ASP A 196 -83.45 8.39 -31.40
N GLN A 197 -83.11 8.28 -32.68
CA GLN A 197 -81.76 7.86 -33.11
C GLN A 197 -80.67 8.88 -32.69
N SER A 198 -80.95 10.19 -32.83
CA SER A 198 -80.00 11.24 -32.39
C SER A 198 -79.78 11.21 -30.89
N LYS A 199 -80.85 11.03 -30.10
CA LYS A 199 -80.76 10.88 -28.65
C LYS A 199 -79.88 9.70 -28.26
N LYS A 200 -80.06 8.51 -28.83
CA LYS A 200 -79.25 7.29 -28.59
C LYS A 200 -77.81 7.52 -28.99
N SER A 201 -77.56 8.25 -30.09
CA SER A 201 -76.16 8.58 -30.51
C SER A 201 -75.50 9.53 -29.53
N ALA A 202 -76.18 10.52 -28.99
CA ALA A 202 -75.69 11.44 -27.97
C ALA A 202 -75.43 10.72 -26.65
N GLU A 203 -76.28 9.81 -26.22
CA GLU A 203 -76.04 8.98 -25.03
C GLU A 203 -74.76 8.10 -25.17
N ARG A 204 -74.59 7.51 -26.38
CA ARG A 204 -73.37 6.72 -26.68
C ARG A 204 -72.13 7.58 -26.75
N ALA A 205 -72.23 8.80 -27.28
CA ALA A 205 -71.10 9.74 -27.25
C ALA A 205 -70.70 10.11 -25.82
N ASN A 206 -71.67 10.39 -24.95
CA ASN A 206 -71.42 10.66 -23.53
C ASN A 206 -70.76 9.48 -22.84
N GLN A 207 -71.10 8.23 -23.12
CA GLN A 207 -70.44 7.05 -22.56
C GLN A 207 -68.97 6.96 -23.00
N ILE A 208 -68.70 7.20 -24.30
CA ILE A 208 -67.36 7.21 -24.84
C ILE A 208 -66.53 8.31 -24.16
N VAL A 209 -67.08 9.50 -23.93
CA VAL A 209 -66.42 10.58 -23.22
C VAL A 209 -66.09 10.20 -21.77
N ALA A 210 -66.98 9.55 -21.05
CA ALA A 210 -66.75 9.07 -19.70
C ALA A 210 -65.60 8.03 -19.65
N ASP A 211 -65.59 7.14 -20.65
CA ASP A 211 -64.50 6.15 -20.77
C ASP A 211 -63.16 6.82 -21.08
N ILE A 212 -63.13 7.85 -21.94
CA ILE A 212 -61.88 8.66 -22.18
C ILE A 212 -61.41 9.37 -20.92
N GLN A 213 -62.32 10.03 -20.17
CA GLN A 213 -61.98 10.71 -18.93
C GLN A 213 -61.40 9.75 -17.88
N LYS A 214 -61.99 8.55 -17.79
CA LYS A 214 -61.42 7.52 -16.89
C LYS A 214 -60.02 7.07 -17.33
N ALA A 215 -59.80 6.88 -18.62
CA ALA A 215 -58.49 6.51 -19.17
C ALA A 215 -57.44 7.62 -18.98
N THR A 216 -57.81 8.89 -19.25
CA THR A 216 -56.90 10.03 -19.05
C THR A 216 -56.51 10.22 -17.60
N ASN A 217 -57.42 10.05 -16.63
CA ASN A 217 -57.10 10.09 -15.22
C ASN A 217 -56.06 8.98 -14.82
N GLY A 218 -56.23 7.78 -15.37
CA GLY A 218 -55.26 6.70 -15.20
C GLY A 218 -53.88 7.04 -15.78
N MET A 219 -53.88 7.69 -16.96
CA MET A 219 -52.60 8.10 -17.60
C MET A 219 -51.90 9.21 -16.83
N VAL A 220 -52.62 10.18 -16.21
CA VAL A 220 -52.01 11.20 -15.33
C VAL A 220 -51.26 10.53 -14.17
N MET A 221 -51.90 9.59 -13.48
CA MET A 221 -51.24 8.84 -12.38
C MET A 221 -49.99 8.10 -12.87
N THR A 222 -50.08 7.48 -14.06
CA THR A 222 -48.91 6.77 -14.63
C THR A 222 -47.76 7.74 -14.98
N ALA A 223 -48.08 8.93 -15.50
CA ALA A 223 -47.07 9.96 -15.78
C ALA A 223 -46.42 10.51 -14.50
N GLU A 224 -47.21 10.72 -13.42
CA GLU A 224 -46.68 11.11 -12.10
C GLU A 224 -45.77 10.04 -11.51
N ASP A 225 -46.16 8.76 -11.60
CA ASP A 225 -45.31 7.66 -11.12
C ASP A 225 -44.01 7.54 -11.96
N GLY A 226 -44.12 7.72 -13.29
CA GLY A 226 -42.96 7.80 -14.17
C GLY A 226 -42.02 8.94 -13.79
N SER A 227 -42.55 10.11 -13.47
CA SER A 227 -41.75 11.26 -12.99
C SER A 227 -41.02 10.95 -11.66
N LYS A 228 -41.69 10.31 -10.69
CA LYS A 228 -41.06 9.89 -9.42
C LYS A 228 -39.95 8.89 -9.63
N ILE A 229 -40.15 7.91 -10.52
CA ILE A 229 -39.12 6.91 -10.86
C ILE A 229 -37.91 7.59 -11.49
N THR A 230 -38.13 8.50 -12.44
CA THR A 230 -37.07 9.26 -13.10
C THR A 230 -36.27 10.11 -12.11
N HIS A 231 -36.94 10.79 -11.18
CA HIS A 231 -36.31 11.57 -10.14
C HIS A 231 -35.44 10.69 -9.21
N SER A 232 -35.95 9.53 -8.80
CA SER A 232 -35.21 8.57 -7.98
C SER A 232 -33.97 8.02 -8.72
N ALA A 233 -34.08 7.77 -10.04
CA ALA A 233 -32.99 7.34 -10.88
C ALA A 233 -31.89 8.42 -11.01
N ALA A 234 -32.30 9.69 -11.19
CA ALA A 234 -31.38 10.83 -11.23
C ALA A 234 -30.61 10.99 -9.92
N GLU A 235 -31.26 10.86 -8.75
CA GLU A 235 -30.59 10.90 -7.46
C GLU A 235 -29.60 9.72 -7.28
N SER A 236 -29.99 8.53 -7.75
CA SER A 236 -29.09 7.36 -7.74
C SER A 236 -27.84 7.57 -8.63
N ALA A 237 -28.01 8.19 -9.79
CA ALA A 237 -26.90 8.56 -10.68
C ALA A 237 -25.97 9.57 -9.99
N ARG A 238 -26.53 10.60 -9.33
CA ARG A 238 -25.75 11.60 -8.58
C ARG A 238 -24.93 10.96 -7.45
N LEU A 239 -25.49 9.99 -6.72
CA LEU A 239 -24.77 9.24 -5.69
C LEU A 239 -23.64 8.39 -6.28
N ALA A 240 -23.87 7.78 -7.45
CA ALA A 240 -22.85 7.03 -8.18
C ALA A 240 -21.72 7.94 -8.66
N SER A 241 -22.01 9.16 -9.14
CA SER A 241 -21.02 10.18 -9.51
C SER A 241 -20.09 10.49 -8.35
N HIS A 242 -20.63 10.78 -7.17
CA HIS A 242 -19.83 11.00 -5.96
C HIS A 242 -18.99 9.79 -5.53
N ALA A 243 -19.51 8.58 -5.74
CA ALA A 243 -18.75 7.37 -5.46
C ALA A 243 -17.54 7.24 -6.40
N PHE A 244 -17.70 7.52 -7.69
CA PHE A 244 -16.61 7.50 -8.67
C PHE A 244 -15.56 8.58 -8.38
N GLU A 245 -15.94 9.79 -7.99
CA GLU A 245 -15.01 10.83 -7.55
C GLU A 245 -14.11 10.34 -6.39
N LYS A 246 -14.71 9.68 -5.38
CA LYS A 246 -13.96 9.09 -4.28
C LYS A 246 -12.99 8.00 -4.75
N VAL A 247 -13.39 7.16 -5.70
CA VAL A 247 -12.52 6.11 -6.26
C VAL A 247 -11.32 6.73 -6.98
N ILE A 248 -11.51 7.84 -7.73
CA ILE A 248 -10.41 8.57 -8.36
C ILE A 248 -9.40 9.06 -7.32
N HIS A 249 -9.86 9.66 -6.23
CA HIS A 249 -8.98 10.11 -5.15
C HIS A 249 -8.24 8.96 -4.45
N LEU A 250 -8.92 7.83 -4.23
CA LEU A 250 -8.29 6.65 -3.65
C LEU A 250 -7.24 6.04 -4.58
N ALA A 251 -7.51 5.97 -5.87
CA ALA A 251 -6.56 5.50 -6.87
C ALA A 251 -5.32 6.41 -6.94
N ASP A 252 -5.50 7.74 -6.86
CA ASP A 252 -4.38 8.69 -6.78
C ASP A 252 -3.52 8.47 -5.53
N ALA A 253 -4.14 8.27 -4.38
CA ALA A 253 -3.41 7.95 -3.14
C ALA A 253 -2.62 6.63 -3.24
N VAL A 254 -3.20 5.59 -3.86
CA VAL A 254 -2.50 4.31 -4.12
C VAL A 254 -1.32 4.54 -5.06
N PHE A 255 -1.49 5.32 -6.13
CA PHE A 255 -0.43 5.68 -7.06
C PHE A 255 0.75 6.36 -6.35
N GLN A 256 0.49 7.38 -5.52
CA GLN A 256 1.51 8.10 -4.76
C GLN A 256 2.23 7.20 -3.76
N ASN A 257 1.48 6.37 -3.02
CA ASN A 257 2.06 5.42 -2.07
C ASN A 257 2.94 4.38 -2.77
N ALA A 258 2.51 3.85 -3.91
CA ALA A 258 3.28 2.90 -4.70
C ALA A 258 4.59 3.54 -5.22
N GLN A 259 4.55 4.78 -5.69
CA GLN A 259 5.76 5.53 -6.07
C GLN A 259 6.73 5.70 -4.89
N GLN A 260 6.22 5.98 -3.71
CA GLN A 260 7.04 6.09 -2.51
C GLN A 260 7.70 4.75 -2.14
N VAL A 261 6.95 3.64 -2.23
CA VAL A 261 7.50 2.28 -2.00
C VAL A 261 8.58 1.96 -3.03
N LEU A 262 8.36 2.27 -4.31
CA LEU A 262 9.35 2.08 -5.37
C LEU A 262 10.64 2.85 -5.08
N PHE A 263 10.53 4.11 -4.69
CA PHE A 263 11.67 4.95 -4.32
C PHE A 263 12.43 4.37 -3.12
N ASN A 264 11.72 4.00 -2.06
CA ASN A 264 12.30 3.43 -0.85
C ASN A 264 13.02 2.09 -1.16
N SER A 265 12.42 1.25 -1.99
CA SER A 265 13.01 -0.04 -2.40
C SER A 265 14.31 0.15 -3.18
N LYS A 266 14.37 1.16 -4.07
CA LYS A 266 15.60 1.52 -4.79
C LYS A 266 16.70 2.03 -3.84
N GLN A 267 16.35 2.87 -2.87
CA GLN A 267 17.29 3.32 -1.84
C GLN A 267 17.78 2.17 -0.98
N GLN A 268 16.88 1.26 -0.60
CA GLN A 268 17.23 0.06 0.17
C GLN A 268 18.23 -0.82 -0.58
N ALA A 269 18.04 -1.04 -1.88
CA ALA A 269 18.98 -1.79 -2.70
C ALA A 269 20.39 -1.15 -2.72
N VAL A 270 20.48 0.17 -2.79
CA VAL A 270 21.77 0.89 -2.70
C VAL A 270 22.43 0.72 -1.33
N ALA A 271 21.67 0.84 -0.24
CA ALA A 271 22.18 0.66 1.11
C ALA A 271 22.68 -0.79 1.35
N LEU A 272 21.94 -1.77 0.86
CA LEU A 272 22.34 -3.18 0.94
C LEU A 272 23.62 -3.49 0.16
N ALA A 273 23.81 -2.86 -1.01
CA ALA A 273 25.07 -2.97 -1.76
C ALA A 273 26.26 -2.41 -0.97
N GLN A 274 26.07 -1.33 -0.20
CA GLN A 274 27.12 -0.81 0.69
C GLN A 274 27.41 -1.76 1.87
N ILE A 275 26.39 -2.39 2.43
CA ILE A 275 26.56 -3.40 3.48
C ILE A 275 27.32 -4.61 2.94
N ASP A 276 27.04 -5.09 1.73
CA ASP A 276 27.78 -6.19 1.10
C ASP A 276 29.27 -5.86 0.96
N ILE A 277 29.61 -4.65 0.51
CA ILE A 277 31.00 -4.18 0.46
C ILE A 277 31.63 -4.17 1.84
N ALA A 278 30.92 -3.70 2.88
CA ALA A 278 31.43 -3.69 4.25
C ALA A 278 31.68 -5.12 4.78
N MET A 279 30.76 -6.07 4.48
CA MET A 279 30.94 -7.47 4.87
C MET A 279 32.16 -8.11 4.18
N LYS A 280 32.38 -7.81 2.91
CA LYS A 280 33.61 -8.24 2.19
C LYS A 280 34.88 -7.70 2.84
N ASN A 281 34.88 -6.43 3.26
CA ASN A 281 36.02 -5.82 3.95
C ASN A 281 36.25 -6.47 5.32
N ILE A 282 35.19 -6.74 6.09
CA ILE A 282 35.30 -7.44 7.38
C ILE A 282 35.84 -8.86 7.19
N ASN A 283 35.39 -9.58 6.16
CA ASN A 283 35.89 -10.92 5.85
C ASN A 283 37.38 -10.91 5.50
N ASN A 284 37.83 -9.94 4.70
CA ASN A 284 39.25 -9.78 4.35
C ASN A 284 40.09 -9.43 5.60
N GLY A 285 39.64 -8.49 6.44
CA GLY A 285 40.27 -8.13 7.68
C GLY A 285 40.36 -9.32 8.66
N SER A 286 39.33 -10.16 8.74
CA SER A 286 39.33 -11.38 9.54
C SER A 286 40.37 -12.39 9.05
N ARG A 287 40.54 -12.54 7.74
CA ARG A 287 41.58 -13.41 7.15
C ARG A 287 42.98 -12.89 7.42
N GLU A 288 43.23 -11.60 7.28
CA GLU A 288 44.52 -10.97 7.60
C GLU A 288 44.84 -11.14 9.08
N MET A 289 43.86 -10.91 9.97
CA MET A 289 44.02 -11.09 11.42
C MET A 289 44.35 -12.55 11.78
N SER A 290 43.66 -13.51 11.14
CA SER A 290 43.94 -14.94 11.31
C SER A 290 45.41 -15.27 10.95
N THR A 291 45.92 -14.71 9.84
CA THR A 291 47.31 -14.87 9.42
C THR A 291 48.28 -14.23 10.45
N GLY A 292 48.00 -13.02 10.90
CA GLY A 292 48.80 -12.32 11.93
C GLY A 292 48.82 -13.08 13.25
N THR A 293 47.67 -13.62 13.66
CA THR A 293 47.53 -14.45 14.88
C THR A 293 48.38 -15.72 14.80
N ALA A 294 48.40 -16.39 13.64
CA ALA A 294 49.28 -17.56 13.41
C ALA A 294 50.76 -17.19 13.52
N GLN A 295 51.19 -16.04 12.99
CA GLN A 295 52.59 -15.55 13.10
C GLN A 295 52.94 -15.21 14.54
N ILE A 296 52.05 -14.58 15.32
CA ILE A 296 52.27 -14.30 16.75
C ILE A 296 52.44 -15.61 17.51
N ARG A 297 51.62 -16.63 17.27
CA ARG A 297 51.72 -17.95 17.91
C ARG A 297 53.09 -18.59 17.64
N GLU A 298 53.55 -18.57 16.39
CA GLU A 298 54.88 -19.10 16.03
C GLU A 298 56.00 -18.31 16.74
N GLY A 299 55.92 -16.97 16.77
CA GLY A 299 56.86 -16.11 17.49
C GLY A 299 56.91 -16.40 18.99
N MET A 300 55.74 -16.60 19.62
CA MET A 300 55.67 -16.94 21.06
C MET A 300 56.25 -18.33 21.35
N ALA A 301 56.03 -19.31 20.48
CA ALA A 301 56.63 -20.63 20.62
C ALA A 301 58.16 -20.58 20.55
N ARG A 302 58.73 -19.82 19.62
CA ARG A 302 60.16 -19.57 19.51
C ARG A 302 60.69 -18.84 20.73
N LEU A 303 60.02 -17.77 21.22
CA LEU A 303 60.44 -17.00 22.38
C LEU A 303 60.43 -17.85 23.66
N SER A 304 59.42 -18.67 23.86
CA SER A 304 59.34 -19.63 24.96
C SER A 304 60.47 -20.66 24.92
N GLY A 305 60.78 -21.18 23.71
CA GLY A 305 61.93 -22.09 23.51
C GLY A 305 63.25 -21.47 23.91
N VAL A 306 63.55 -20.26 23.43
CA VAL A 306 64.77 -19.52 23.77
C VAL A 306 64.84 -19.25 25.27
N ALA A 307 63.77 -18.89 25.96
CA ALA A 307 63.73 -18.66 27.39
C ALA A 307 64.03 -19.95 28.18
N VAL A 308 63.50 -21.09 27.74
CA VAL A 308 63.82 -22.40 28.37
C VAL A 308 65.28 -22.79 28.16
N ASP A 309 65.83 -22.64 26.96
CA ASP A 309 67.21 -22.99 26.65
C ASP A 309 68.23 -22.10 27.44
N LEU A 310 67.99 -20.79 27.49
CA LEU A 310 68.80 -19.87 28.31
C LEU A 310 68.69 -20.19 29.80
N ASN A 311 67.53 -20.56 30.30
CA ASN A 311 67.39 -20.97 31.71
C ASN A 311 68.14 -22.28 32.04
N ARG A 312 68.31 -23.14 31.01
CA ARG A 312 69.08 -24.37 31.16
C ARG A 312 70.62 -24.14 31.15
N MET A 313 71.09 -23.11 30.43
CA MET A 313 72.47 -22.74 30.32
C MET A 313 73.04 -21.95 31.56
N LEU A 314 72.15 -21.30 32.27
CA LEU A 314 72.45 -20.49 33.47
C LEU A 314 72.30 -21.28 34.76
#